data_7d742782b7b235a22493a2fb372d45e1
#
_entry.id   7d742782b7b235a22493a2fb372d45e1
#
_cell.length_a   1.000
_cell.length_b   1.000
_cell.length_c   1.000
_cell.angle_alpha   90.00
_cell.angle_beta   90.00
_cell.angle_gamma   90.00
#
_symmetry.space_group_name_H-M   'P 1'
#
loop_
_entity.id
_entity.type
_entity.pdbx_description
1 polymer ?
#
loop_
_entity_poly.entity_id
_entity_poly.type
_entity_poly.pdbx_seq_one_letter_code
_entity_poly.pdbx_strand_id
1 'polypeptide(L)'
;MDNWLLIIVATIFIICIVVGYVRGFLKLGISLLSTVLTLVLVSILSPYVADALENYTPVDDYIEAQIVETFMPEITEEQLSQIDLSGTPLAGLSEEDLENLNNLDWDMLGITADDILNLIGEIPKDTQIQEIENAPIPQFLKDQLIENNNSTIYGELGVNSFPSYVAAYISRLVLNLLSFLVTFLLAIIIVKALMFAVNIIGELPVLGLVNHIAGGALGLVLALVIVWVGFLVMTLAYTTGPGEACFNMMEKSQVLRFLYNTNPLLIRLLGF
;
A
#
# COMPACT_ATOMS: atom_id res chain seq x y z
N MET A 1 -1.17 27.11 8.08
CA MET A 1 0.13 26.44 8.22
C MET A 1 0.27 25.37 7.13
N ASP A 2 1.08 25.46 6.58
CA ASP A 2 2.13 25.17 5.62
C ASP A 2 2.18 23.67 5.36
N ASN A 3 1.64 23.34 4.19
CA ASN A 3 1.69 21.99 3.67
C ASN A 3 3.14 21.73 3.21
N TRP A 4 4.02 21.34 4.17
CA TRP A 4 5.43 21.08 3.87
C TRP A 4 5.60 19.96 2.85
N LEU A 5 4.65 19.00 2.77
CA LEU A 5 4.66 17.96 1.76
C LEU A 5 4.51 18.55 0.35
N LEU A 6 3.63 19.55 0.18
CA LEU A 6 3.48 20.26 -1.09
C LEU A 6 4.77 21.01 -1.47
N ILE A 7 5.46 21.60 -0.48
CA ILE A 7 6.74 22.30 -0.70
C ILE A 7 7.80 21.30 -1.16
N ILE A 8 7.91 20.12 -0.52
CA ILE A 8 8.85 19.07 -0.93
C ILE A 8 8.54 18.61 -2.35
N VAL A 9 7.29 18.29 -2.66
CA VAL A 9 6.89 17.87 -4.00
C VAL A 9 7.22 18.95 -5.04
N ALA A 10 6.86 20.20 -4.78
CA ALA A 10 7.19 21.32 -5.68
C ALA A 10 8.72 21.46 -5.85
N THR A 11 9.50 21.30 -4.80
CA THR A 11 10.96 21.36 -4.84
C THR A 11 11.54 20.24 -5.70
N ILE A 12 11.02 19.02 -5.59
CA ILE A 12 11.41 17.88 -6.46
C ILE A 12 11.15 18.23 -7.93
N PHE A 13 9.97 18.78 -8.25
CA PHE A 13 9.66 19.19 -9.63
C PHE A 13 10.63 20.24 -10.13
N ILE A 14 10.89 21.29 -9.35
CA ILE A 14 11.80 22.37 -9.73
C ILE A 14 13.21 21.83 -9.98
N ILE A 15 13.73 21.02 -9.04
CA ILE A 15 15.09 20.44 -9.15
C ILE A 15 15.18 19.56 -10.41
N CYS A 16 14.21 18.67 -10.63
CA CYS A 16 14.23 17.76 -11.78
C CYS A 16 14.15 18.52 -13.11
N ILE A 17 13.30 19.56 -13.20
CA ILE A 17 13.20 20.40 -14.40
C ILE A 17 14.52 21.13 -14.65
N VAL A 18 15.11 21.75 -13.63
CA VAL A 18 16.39 22.48 -13.76
C VAL A 18 17.52 21.52 -14.14
N VAL A 19 17.63 20.38 -13.47
CA VAL A 19 18.65 19.37 -13.80
C VAL A 19 18.45 18.84 -15.22
N GLY A 20 17.20 18.63 -15.62
CA GLY A 20 16.84 18.21 -16.98
C GLY A 20 17.24 19.23 -18.03
N TYR A 21 16.95 20.49 -17.77
CA TYR A 21 17.35 21.60 -18.65
C TYR A 21 18.89 21.70 -18.78
N VAL A 22 19.61 21.64 -17.65
CA VAL A 22 21.06 21.74 -17.62
C VAL A 22 21.73 20.55 -18.32
N ARG A 23 21.28 19.32 -18.08
CA ARG A 23 21.84 18.10 -18.67
C ARG A 23 21.46 17.92 -20.14
N GLY A 24 20.32 18.46 -20.54
CA GLY A 24 19.77 18.32 -21.88
C GLY A 24 19.07 16.97 -22.13
N PHE A 25 18.29 16.92 -23.21
CA PHE A 25 17.44 15.78 -23.60
C PHE A 25 18.22 14.49 -23.78
N LEU A 26 19.36 14.51 -24.49
CA LEU A 26 20.11 13.29 -24.80
C LEU A 26 20.63 12.60 -23.52
N LYS A 27 21.28 13.36 -22.62
CA LYS A 27 21.79 12.79 -21.36
C LYS A 27 20.66 12.36 -20.43
N LEU A 28 19.59 13.14 -20.35
CA LEU A 28 18.45 12.81 -19.53
C LEU A 28 17.62 11.68 -20.14
N GLY A 29 17.51 11.60 -21.47
CA GLY A 29 16.83 10.54 -22.19
C GLY A 29 17.42 9.15 -21.91
N ILE A 30 18.75 9.04 -21.86
CA ILE A 30 19.42 7.79 -21.44
C ILE A 30 19.09 7.46 -19.99
N SER A 31 19.07 8.47 -19.10
CA SER A 31 18.67 8.27 -17.70
C SER A 31 17.21 7.83 -17.58
N LEU A 32 16.31 8.42 -18.36
CA LEU A 32 14.90 8.04 -18.40
C LEU A 32 14.70 6.62 -18.95
N LEU A 33 15.41 6.26 -20.00
CA LEU A 33 15.39 4.89 -20.55
C LEU A 33 15.81 3.87 -19.47
N SER A 34 16.86 4.17 -18.71
CA SER A 34 17.27 3.34 -17.57
C SER A 34 16.18 3.23 -16.51
N THR A 35 15.47 4.34 -16.22
CA THR A 35 14.34 4.34 -15.29
C THR A 35 13.19 3.50 -15.80
N VAL A 36 12.84 3.62 -17.09
CA VAL A 36 11.79 2.79 -17.72
C VAL A 36 12.20 1.31 -17.67
N LEU A 37 13.44 0.98 -18.01
CA LEU A 37 13.95 -0.39 -17.90
C LEU A 37 13.87 -0.91 -16.47
N THR A 38 14.20 -0.09 -15.48
CA THR A 38 14.06 -0.44 -14.06
C THR A 38 12.60 -0.75 -13.73
N LEU A 39 11.65 0.10 -14.13
CA LEU A 39 10.23 -0.13 -13.86
C LEU A 39 9.69 -1.38 -14.55
N VAL A 40 10.13 -1.67 -15.77
CA VAL A 40 9.78 -2.91 -16.48
C VAL A 40 10.32 -4.13 -15.73
N LEU A 41 11.58 -4.10 -15.30
CA LEU A 41 12.15 -5.19 -14.49
C LEU A 41 11.39 -5.38 -13.18
N VAL A 42 11.06 -4.30 -12.50
CA VAL A 42 10.26 -4.34 -11.26
C VAL A 42 8.89 -4.96 -11.53
N SER A 43 8.20 -4.55 -12.59
CA SER A 43 6.89 -5.11 -12.94
C SER A 43 6.90 -6.61 -13.20
N ILE A 44 8.03 -7.14 -13.68
CA ILE A 44 8.20 -8.58 -13.97
C ILE A 44 8.62 -9.33 -12.70
N LEU A 45 9.50 -8.75 -11.89
CA LEU A 45 10.11 -9.45 -10.76
C LEU A 45 9.34 -9.28 -9.44
N SER A 46 8.56 -8.19 -9.29
CA SER A 46 7.84 -7.91 -8.04
C SER A 46 6.89 -9.04 -7.60
N PRO A 47 6.12 -9.71 -8.49
CA PRO A 47 5.30 -10.84 -8.09
C PRO A 47 6.10 -11.98 -7.44
N TYR A 48 7.27 -12.30 -7.99
CA TYR A 48 8.13 -13.35 -7.42
C TYR A 48 8.71 -12.97 -6.05
N VAL A 49 8.94 -11.67 -5.84
CA VAL A 49 9.38 -11.16 -4.53
C VAL A 49 8.21 -11.15 -3.55
N ALA A 50 6.97 -10.87 -4.00
CA ALA A 50 5.77 -10.98 -3.19
C ALA A 50 5.56 -12.41 -2.70
N ASP A 51 5.57 -13.38 -3.62
CA ASP A 51 5.47 -14.81 -3.29
C ASP A 51 6.58 -15.26 -2.33
N ALA A 52 7.79 -14.70 -2.48
CA ALA A 52 8.89 -15.01 -1.56
C ALA A 52 8.68 -14.40 -0.18
N LEU A 53 8.15 -13.19 -0.07
CA LEU A 53 7.82 -12.57 1.22
C LEU A 53 6.69 -13.33 1.92
N GLU A 54 5.64 -13.69 1.22
CA GLU A 54 4.51 -14.45 1.73
C GLU A 54 4.95 -15.85 2.23
N ASN A 55 5.74 -16.58 1.44
CA ASN A 55 6.10 -17.97 1.79
C ASN A 55 7.30 -18.13 2.75
N TYR A 56 8.16 -17.11 2.86
CA TYR A 56 9.40 -17.22 3.65
C TYR A 56 9.52 -16.22 4.79
N THR A 57 8.52 -15.37 5.00
CA THR A 57 8.50 -14.41 6.11
C THR A 57 7.12 -14.38 6.76
N PRO A 58 6.99 -14.09 8.05
CA PRO A 58 5.71 -13.99 8.75
C PRO A 58 5.07 -12.59 8.61
N VAL A 59 5.36 -11.87 7.51
CA VAL A 59 4.91 -10.47 7.37
C VAL A 59 3.41 -10.38 7.13
N ASP A 60 2.85 -11.25 6.30
CA ASP A 60 1.41 -11.32 6.03
C ASP A 60 0.63 -11.75 7.27
N ASP A 61 1.02 -12.84 7.94
CA ASP A 61 0.40 -13.31 9.18
C ASP A 61 0.34 -12.20 10.23
N TYR A 62 1.45 -11.46 10.40
CA TYR A 62 1.51 -10.36 11.36
C TYR A 62 0.58 -9.20 11.00
N ILE A 63 0.49 -8.85 9.70
CA ILE A 63 -0.38 -7.78 9.22
C ILE A 63 -1.84 -8.21 9.36
N GLU A 64 -2.17 -9.42 8.95
CA GLU A 64 -3.52 -9.96 9.02
C GLU A 64 -4.04 -10.00 10.45
N ALA A 65 -3.27 -10.54 11.39
CA ALA A 65 -3.65 -10.60 12.80
C ALA A 65 -4.00 -9.19 13.35
N GLN A 66 -3.14 -8.20 13.07
CA GLN A 66 -3.35 -6.85 13.58
C GLN A 66 -4.58 -6.14 12.96
N ILE A 67 -4.89 -6.43 11.70
CA ILE A 67 -6.04 -5.84 11.02
C ILE A 67 -7.33 -6.54 11.41
N VAL A 68 -7.32 -7.86 11.52
CA VAL A 68 -8.47 -8.64 12.01
C VAL A 68 -8.91 -8.10 13.37
N GLU A 69 -7.98 -7.92 14.31
CA GLU A 69 -8.28 -7.35 15.63
C GLU A 69 -8.95 -5.96 15.54
N THR A 70 -8.50 -5.13 14.59
CA THR A 70 -9.05 -3.77 14.39
C THR A 70 -10.48 -3.75 13.86
N PHE A 71 -10.85 -4.74 13.03
CA PHE A 71 -12.17 -4.84 12.36
C PHE A 71 -13.09 -5.90 12.98
N MET A 72 -12.67 -6.52 14.07
CA MET A 72 -13.54 -7.41 14.83
C MET A 72 -14.68 -6.60 15.46
N PRO A 73 -15.94 -7.05 15.31
CA PRO A 73 -17.04 -6.39 15.96
C PRO A 73 -16.91 -6.55 17.49
N GLU A 74 -17.27 -5.50 18.23
CA GLU A 74 -17.41 -5.62 19.68
C GLU A 74 -18.50 -6.66 20.01
N ILE A 75 -18.12 -7.68 20.75
CA ILE A 75 -19.03 -8.72 21.18
C ILE A 75 -19.72 -8.25 22.44
N THR A 76 -21.05 -8.18 22.42
CA THR A 76 -21.82 -7.76 23.59
C THR A 76 -22.28 -8.98 24.40
N GLU A 77 -22.42 -8.81 25.73
CA GLU A 77 -22.96 -9.84 26.64
C GLU A 77 -24.33 -10.36 26.18
N GLU A 78 -25.17 -9.49 25.60
CA GLU A 78 -26.49 -9.84 25.09
C GLU A 78 -26.41 -10.80 23.90
N GLN A 79 -25.43 -10.64 23.02
CA GLN A 79 -25.17 -11.56 21.90
C GLN A 79 -24.68 -12.93 22.42
N LEU A 80 -23.76 -12.93 23.38
CA LEU A 80 -23.23 -14.17 23.97
C LEU A 80 -24.30 -14.96 24.72
N SER A 81 -25.18 -14.31 25.46
CA SER A 81 -26.22 -14.97 26.23
C SER A 81 -27.24 -15.74 25.34
N GLN A 82 -27.29 -15.42 24.04
CA GLN A 82 -28.19 -16.08 23.08
C GLN A 82 -27.52 -17.22 22.31
N ILE A 83 -26.21 -17.43 22.48
CA ILE A 83 -25.44 -18.43 21.76
C ILE A 83 -25.16 -19.65 22.65
N ASP A 84 -25.41 -20.85 22.12
CA ASP A 84 -24.94 -22.07 22.77
C ASP A 84 -23.45 -22.26 22.53
N LEU A 85 -22.67 -21.94 23.54
CA LEU A 85 -21.21 -22.07 23.50
C LEU A 85 -20.70 -23.50 23.62
N SER A 86 -21.62 -24.47 23.93
CA SER A 86 -21.25 -25.88 24.09
C SER A 86 -20.79 -26.46 22.75
N GLY A 87 -19.53 -26.86 22.69
CA GLY A 87 -18.91 -27.44 21.50
C GLY A 87 -18.20 -26.41 20.59
N THR A 88 -18.13 -25.18 21.02
CA THR A 88 -17.36 -24.12 20.35
C THR A 88 -15.97 -23.95 21.00
N PRO A 89 -15.01 -23.30 20.36
CA PRO A 89 -13.74 -22.93 20.98
C PRO A 89 -13.91 -22.10 22.27
N LEU A 90 -15.02 -21.36 22.40
CA LEU A 90 -15.32 -20.51 23.57
C LEU A 90 -15.84 -21.31 24.79
N ALA A 91 -16.20 -22.57 24.64
CA ALA A 91 -16.76 -23.41 25.72
C ALA A 91 -15.83 -23.60 26.93
N GLY A 92 -14.52 -23.31 26.77
CA GLY A 92 -13.52 -23.43 27.82
C GLY A 92 -13.20 -22.14 28.57
N LEU A 93 -13.80 -21.02 28.18
CA LEU A 93 -13.58 -19.74 28.81
C LEU A 93 -14.31 -19.61 30.14
N SER A 94 -13.73 -18.91 31.11
CA SER A 94 -14.38 -18.58 32.38
C SER A 94 -15.41 -17.48 32.20
N GLU A 95 -16.34 -17.31 33.17
CA GLU A 95 -17.28 -16.19 33.14
C GLU A 95 -16.56 -14.82 33.13
N GLU A 96 -15.41 -14.72 33.81
CA GLU A 96 -14.57 -13.51 33.82
C GLU A 96 -13.92 -13.22 32.46
N ASP A 97 -13.53 -14.27 31.73
CA ASP A 97 -13.02 -14.15 30.35
C ASP A 97 -14.15 -13.75 29.39
N LEU A 98 -15.36 -14.28 29.56
CA LEU A 98 -16.53 -13.94 28.76
C LEU A 98 -17.00 -12.49 28.98
N GLU A 99 -16.86 -11.94 30.21
CA GLU A 99 -17.11 -10.53 30.49
C GLU A 99 -16.04 -9.59 29.85
N ASN A 100 -14.84 -10.09 29.57
CA ASN A 100 -13.73 -9.32 29.04
C ASN A 100 -13.31 -9.75 27.61
N LEU A 101 -14.21 -10.34 26.85
CA LEU A 101 -13.94 -10.91 25.52
C LEU A 101 -13.20 -9.96 24.57
N ASN A 102 -13.57 -8.69 24.56
CA ASN A 102 -12.95 -7.68 23.68
C ASN A 102 -11.48 -7.35 24.05
N ASN A 103 -10.99 -7.85 25.18
CA ASN A 103 -9.61 -7.67 25.66
C ASN A 103 -8.82 -9.00 25.64
N LEU A 104 -9.41 -10.10 25.18
CA LEU A 104 -8.72 -11.38 25.07
C LEU A 104 -7.83 -11.43 23.85
N ASP A 105 -6.69 -12.07 24.02
CA ASP A 105 -5.80 -12.43 22.91
C ASP A 105 -6.33 -13.73 22.28
N TRP A 106 -7.14 -13.57 21.23
CA TRP A 106 -7.81 -14.67 20.52
C TRP A 106 -6.82 -15.65 19.90
N ASP A 107 -5.67 -15.16 19.42
CA ASP A 107 -4.62 -15.99 18.83
C ASP A 107 -4.02 -16.96 19.86
N MET A 108 -3.83 -16.49 21.10
CA MET A 108 -3.36 -17.35 22.18
C MET A 108 -4.35 -18.48 22.53
N LEU A 109 -5.64 -18.25 22.29
CA LEU A 109 -6.71 -19.22 22.51
C LEU A 109 -6.93 -20.14 21.30
N GLY A 110 -6.30 -19.87 20.16
CA GLY A 110 -6.48 -20.57 18.91
C GLY A 110 -7.88 -20.34 18.29
N ILE A 111 -8.51 -19.21 18.62
CA ILE A 111 -9.83 -18.81 18.14
C ILE A 111 -9.65 -17.82 17.00
N THR A 112 -10.18 -18.14 15.84
CA THR A 112 -10.10 -17.27 14.66
C THR A 112 -11.30 -16.31 14.60
N ALA A 113 -11.11 -15.20 13.85
CA ALA A 113 -12.22 -14.29 13.54
C ALA A 113 -13.42 -15.02 12.92
N ASP A 114 -13.17 -15.98 12.06
CA ASP A 114 -14.20 -16.78 11.40
C ASP A 114 -14.97 -17.64 12.42
N ASP A 115 -14.31 -18.19 13.44
CA ASP A 115 -14.97 -18.94 14.51
C ASP A 115 -15.97 -18.04 15.28
N ILE A 116 -15.56 -16.82 15.60
CA ILE A 116 -16.41 -15.85 16.31
C ILE A 116 -17.60 -15.44 15.43
N LEU A 117 -17.35 -15.10 14.17
CA LEU A 117 -18.40 -14.65 13.26
C LEU A 117 -19.38 -15.75 12.88
N ASN A 118 -18.92 -17.01 12.86
CA ASN A 118 -19.82 -18.16 12.72
C ASN A 118 -20.79 -18.28 13.91
N LEU A 119 -20.43 -17.76 15.08
CA LEU A 119 -21.27 -17.77 16.27
C LEU A 119 -22.23 -16.58 16.32
N ILE A 120 -21.77 -15.37 16.06
CA ILE A 120 -22.55 -14.13 16.16
C ILE A 120 -23.31 -13.77 14.88
N GLY A 121 -23.00 -14.43 13.76
CA GLY A 121 -23.57 -14.17 12.44
C GLY A 121 -22.77 -13.13 11.62
N GLU A 122 -23.07 -13.06 10.33
CA GLU A 122 -22.41 -12.09 9.43
C GLU A 122 -22.76 -10.64 9.80
N ILE A 123 -21.74 -9.77 9.76
CA ILE A 123 -21.90 -8.32 9.95
C ILE A 123 -22.75 -7.77 8.78
N PRO A 124 -23.85 -7.04 9.06
CA PRO A 124 -24.68 -6.46 8.01
C PRO A 124 -23.86 -5.53 7.09
N LYS A 125 -24.16 -5.54 5.79
CA LYS A 125 -23.41 -4.80 4.77
C LYS A 125 -23.28 -3.31 5.08
N ASP A 126 -24.35 -2.70 5.60
CA ASP A 126 -24.34 -1.28 5.97
C ASP A 126 -23.36 -0.99 7.13
N THR A 127 -23.27 -1.92 8.09
CA THR A 127 -22.30 -1.85 9.19
C THR A 127 -20.86 -2.02 8.68
N GLN A 128 -20.62 -2.97 7.77
CA GLN A 128 -19.31 -3.16 7.14
C GLN A 128 -18.82 -1.87 6.45
N ILE A 129 -19.70 -1.19 5.74
CA ILE A 129 -19.38 0.09 5.08
C ILE A 129 -19.04 1.16 6.11
N GLN A 130 -19.82 1.27 7.20
CA GLN A 130 -19.55 2.24 8.27
C GLN A 130 -18.20 1.97 8.96
N GLU A 131 -17.87 0.71 9.23
CA GLU A 131 -16.57 0.33 9.81
C GLU A 131 -15.41 0.75 8.90
N ILE A 132 -15.52 0.50 7.59
CA ILE A 132 -14.51 0.96 6.63
C ILE A 132 -14.42 2.49 6.60
N GLU A 133 -15.56 3.20 6.59
CA GLU A 133 -15.58 4.67 6.56
C GLU A 133 -14.99 5.30 7.83
N ASN A 134 -15.17 4.66 8.98
CA ASN A 134 -14.63 5.13 10.27
C ASN A 134 -13.18 4.72 10.50
N ALA A 135 -12.67 3.72 9.79
CA ALA A 135 -11.31 3.24 9.96
C ALA A 135 -10.26 4.35 9.70
N PRO A 136 -9.15 4.39 10.46
CA PRO A 136 -8.09 5.38 10.29
C PRO A 136 -7.17 5.05 9.11
N ILE A 137 -7.74 4.80 7.93
CA ILE A 137 -7.05 4.46 6.69
C ILE A 137 -7.32 5.53 5.63
N PRO A 138 -6.45 5.67 4.58
CA PRO A 138 -6.63 6.63 3.52
C PRO A 138 -7.96 6.46 2.76
N GLN A 139 -8.59 7.56 2.34
CA GLN A 139 -9.87 7.54 1.64
C GLN A 139 -9.84 6.64 0.39
N PHE A 140 -8.77 6.71 -0.39
CA PHE A 140 -8.57 5.85 -1.55
C PHE A 140 -8.68 4.35 -1.20
N LEU A 141 -8.13 3.94 -0.06
CA LEU A 141 -8.19 2.55 0.39
C LEU A 141 -9.60 2.17 0.87
N LYS A 142 -10.30 3.12 1.53
CA LYS A 142 -11.72 2.93 1.90
C LYS A 142 -12.58 2.69 0.66
N ASP A 143 -12.42 3.52 -0.37
CA ASP A 143 -13.15 3.40 -1.63
C ASP A 143 -12.90 2.02 -2.28
N GLN A 144 -11.64 1.56 -2.30
CA GLN A 144 -11.29 0.24 -2.82
C GLN A 144 -11.87 -0.91 -2.00
N LEU A 145 -11.80 -0.82 -0.66
CA LEU A 145 -12.39 -1.82 0.22
C LEU A 145 -13.92 -1.91 0.05
N ILE A 146 -14.60 -0.78 -0.09
CA ILE A 146 -16.05 -0.76 -0.28
C ILE A 146 -16.42 -1.34 -1.67
N GLU A 147 -15.71 -0.95 -2.73
CA GLU A 147 -15.97 -1.41 -4.10
C GLU A 147 -15.73 -2.92 -4.25
N ASN A 148 -14.66 -3.43 -3.61
CA ASN A 148 -14.25 -4.83 -3.71
C ASN A 148 -14.87 -5.74 -2.63
N ASN A 149 -15.71 -5.23 -1.76
CA ASN A 149 -16.42 -6.01 -0.74
C ASN A 149 -17.56 -6.84 -1.37
N ASN A 150 -17.21 -7.93 -2.05
CA ASN A 150 -18.14 -8.83 -2.73
C ASN A 150 -17.65 -10.28 -2.72
N SER A 151 -18.57 -11.21 -2.99
CA SER A 151 -18.30 -12.65 -2.93
C SER A 151 -17.22 -13.15 -3.89
N THR A 152 -17.02 -12.47 -5.02
CA THR A 152 -15.98 -12.83 -5.99
C THR A 152 -14.60 -12.60 -5.39
N ILE A 153 -14.38 -11.41 -4.83
CA ILE A 153 -13.11 -11.05 -4.18
C ILE A 153 -12.87 -11.88 -2.92
N TYR A 154 -13.91 -12.17 -2.13
CA TYR A 154 -13.79 -13.10 -1.01
C TYR A 154 -13.27 -14.46 -1.45
N GLY A 155 -13.81 -15.00 -2.55
CA GLY A 155 -13.34 -16.26 -3.13
C GLY A 155 -11.90 -16.20 -3.65
N GLU A 156 -11.47 -15.09 -4.25
CA GLU A 156 -10.10 -14.88 -4.74
C GLU A 156 -9.09 -14.73 -3.58
N LEU A 157 -9.52 -14.17 -2.46
CA LEU A 157 -8.71 -14.04 -1.25
C LEU A 157 -8.73 -15.29 -0.36
N GLY A 158 -9.68 -16.21 -0.61
CA GLY A 158 -9.85 -17.43 0.18
C GLY A 158 -10.45 -17.17 1.57
N VAL A 159 -11.19 -16.08 1.75
CA VAL A 159 -11.78 -15.65 3.02
C VAL A 159 -13.31 -15.78 3.01
N ASN A 160 -13.90 -15.91 4.21
CA ASN A 160 -15.33 -16.11 4.35
C ASN A 160 -16.02 -15.03 5.19
N SER A 161 -15.26 -14.15 5.84
CA SER A 161 -15.79 -13.14 6.74
C SER A 161 -15.31 -11.74 6.38
N PHE A 162 -16.03 -10.71 6.86
CA PHE A 162 -15.69 -9.32 6.60
C PHE A 162 -14.35 -8.90 7.23
N PRO A 163 -14.03 -9.18 8.50
CA PRO A 163 -12.73 -8.86 9.08
C PRO A 163 -11.58 -9.56 8.34
N SER A 164 -11.74 -10.85 8.03
CA SER A 164 -10.73 -11.60 7.25
C SER A 164 -10.57 -11.04 5.84
N TYR A 165 -11.67 -10.56 5.21
CA TYR A 165 -11.59 -9.87 3.92
C TYR A 165 -10.74 -8.59 4.01
N VAL A 166 -11.03 -7.73 4.99
CA VAL A 166 -10.28 -6.47 5.15
C VAL A 166 -8.80 -6.76 5.44
N ALA A 167 -8.54 -7.73 6.31
CA ALA A 167 -7.19 -8.15 6.68
C ALA A 167 -6.40 -8.67 5.46
N ALA A 168 -6.93 -9.67 4.77
CA ALA A 168 -6.28 -10.25 3.60
C ALA A 168 -6.10 -9.23 2.45
N TYR A 169 -7.09 -8.34 2.24
CA TYR A 169 -6.99 -7.29 1.23
C TYR A 169 -5.85 -6.31 1.54
N ILE A 170 -5.79 -5.82 2.78
CA ILE A 170 -4.74 -4.88 3.20
C ILE A 170 -3.38 -5.57 3.27
N SER A 171 -3.30 -6.80 3.79
CA SER A 171 -2.05 -7.57 3.82
C SER A 171 -1.48 -7.75 2.41
N ARG A 172 -2.31 -8.21 1.47
CA ARG A 172 -1.90 -8.36 0.06
C ARG A 172 -1.44 -7.04 -0.55
N LEU A 173 -2.11 -5.93 -0.24
CA LEU A 173 -1.68 -4.60 -0.67
C LEU A 173 -0.30 -4.25 -0.13
N VAL A 174 -0.10 -4.40 1.18
CA VAL A 174 1.18 -4.07 1.85
C VAL A 174 2.30 -4.95 1.31
N LEU A 175 2.08 -6.25 1.15
CA LEU A 175 3.05 -7.17 0.54
C LEU A 175 3.42 -6.76 -0.88
N ASN A 176 2.45 -6.40 -1.71
CA ASN A 176 2.68 -5.93 -3.07
C ASN A 176 3.50 -4.62 -3.09
N LEU A 177 3.17 -3.68 -2.20
CA LEU A 177 3.91 -2.42 -2.07
C LEU A 177 5.35 -2.67 -1.60
N LEU A 178 5.53 -3.51 -0.58
CA LEU A 178 6.84 -3.86 -0.04
C LEU A 178 7.69 -4.57 -1.10
N SER A 179 7.12 -5.56 -1.77
CA SER A 179 7.77 -6.30 -2.86
C SER A 179 8.19 -5.39 -4.00
N PHE A 180 7.30 -4.47 -4.39
CA PHE A 180 7.62 -3.47 -5.41
C PHE A 180 8.82 -2.61 -4.98
N LEU A 181 8.84 -2.10 -3.75
CA LEU A 181 9.94 -1.26 -3.26
C LEU A 181 11.26 -2.02 -3.16
N VAL A 182 11.26 -3.22 -2.61
CA VAL A 182 12.45 -4.08 -2.54
C VAL A 182 12.98 -4.37 -3.95
N THR A 183 12.10 -4.81 -4.84
CA THR A 183 12.47 -5.10 -6.23
C THR A 183 12.95 -3.86 -6.96
N PHE A 184 12.36 -2.70 -6.69
CA PHE A 184 12.77 -1.42 -7.27
C PHE A 184 14.20 -1.03 -6.88
N LEU A 185 14.55 -1.18 -5.59
CA LEU A 185 15.92 -0.94 -5.11
C LEU A 185 16.93 -1.90 -5.77
N LEU A 186 16.60 -3.19 -5.84
CA LEU A 186 17.44 -4.19 -6.49
C LEU A 186 17.60 -3.90 -7.99
N ALA A 187 16.51 -3.58 -8.68
CA ALA A 187 16.53 -3.26 -10.11
C ALA A 187 17.36 -2.01 -10.41
N ILE A 188 17.32 -0.97 -9.57
CA ILE A 188 18.20 0.20 -9.71
C ILE A 188 19.68 -0.21 -9.65
N ILE A 189 20.05 -1.07 -8.70
CA ILE A 189 21.44 -1.53 -8.55
C ILE A 189 21.87 -2.31 -9.79
N ILE A 190 21.04 -3.24 -10.26
CA ILE A 190 21.31 -4.08 -11.44
C ILE A 190 21.46 -3.20 -12.69
N VAL A 191 20.50 -2.30 -12.94
CA VAL A 191 20.52 -1.43 -14.13
C VAL A 191 21.73 -0.50 -14.10
N LYS A 192 22.08 0.08 -12.95
CA LYS A 192 23.29 0.91 -12.82
C LYS A 192 24.56 0.12 -13.04
N ALA A 193 24.67 -1.11 -12.54
CA ALA A 193 25.81 -1.99 -12.78
C ALA A 193 25.95 -2.34 -14.27
N LEU A 194 24.85 -2.66 -14.95
CA LEU A 194 24.84 -2.89 -16.38
C LEU A 194 25.26 -1.67 -17.20
N MET A 195 24.73 -0.49 -16.86
CA MET A 195 25.07 0.78 -17.52
C MET A 195 26.56 1.13 -17.34
N PHE A 196 27.11 0.89 -16.16
CA PHE A 196 28.54 1.06 -15.90
C PHE A 196 29.40 0.09 -16.71
N ALA A 197 29.01 -1.18 -16.79
CA ALA A 197 29.73 -2.21 -17.52
C ALA A 197 29.76 -1.94 -19.04
N VAL A 198 28.68 -1.39 -19.59
CA VAL A 198 28.58 -1.10 -21.04
C VAL A 198 29.26 0.23 -21.43
N ASN A 199 29.69 1.05 -20.44
CA ASN A 199 30.36 2.36 -20.66
C ASN A 199 29.59 3.29 -21.62
N ILE A 200 28.23 3.21 -21.59
CA ILE A 200 27.29 3.97 -22.46
C ILE A 200 27.29 5.47 -22.13
N ILE A 201 27.91 5.88 -21.01
CA ILE A 201 28.02 7.29 -20.59
C ILE A 201 29.23 7.95 -21.29
N GLY A 202 29.41 7.63 -22.57
CA GLY A 202 30.31 8.39 -23.43
C GLY A 202 29.80 9.83 -23.61
N GLU A 203 30.72 10.77 -23.74
CA GLU A 203 30.44 12.19 -23.92
C GLU A 203 29.56 12.44 -25.16
N LEU A 204 28.25 12.53 -24.95
CA LEU A 204 27.34 12.96 -26.01
C LEU A 204 27.49 14.48 -26.24
N PRO A 205 27.64 14.90 -27.50
CA PRO A 205 27.76 16.33 -27.81
C PRO A 205 26.53 17.09 -27.39
N VAL A 206 26.69 18.19 -26.69
CA VAL A 206 25.60 19.07 -26.25
C VAL A 206 25.03 19.80 -27.46
N LEU A 207 23.84 19.45 -27.89
CA LEU A 207 23.15 20.06 -29.02
C LEU A 207 22.16 21.12 -28.52
N GLY A 208 22.47 22.39 -28.74
CA GLY A 208 21.62 23.58 -28.78
C GLY A 208 20.45 23.76 -27.77
N LEU A 209 19.75 24.88 -27.85
CA LEU A 209 18.68 25.31 -26.97
C LEU A 209 17.49 24.26 -26.92
N VAL A 210 17.17 23.66 -28.06
CA VAL A 210 16.10 22.67 -28.18
C VAL A 210 16.37 21.44 -27.29
N ASN A 211 17.62 20.99 -27.22
CA ASN A 211 18.03 19.89 -26.35
C ASN A 211 17.84 20.22 -24.86
N HIS A 212 18.10 21.49 -24.47
CA HIS A 212 17.88 21.91 -23.08
C HIS A 212 16.40 22.05 -22.71
N ILE A 213 15.57 22.61 -23.59
CA ILE A 213 14.12 22.72 -23.38
C ILE A 213 13.48 21.32 -23.29
N ALA A 214 13.80 20.44 -24.23
CA ALA A 214 13.32 19.07 -24.23
C ALA A 214 13.84 18.30 -22.99
N GLY A 215 15.07 18.59 -22.52
CA GLY A 215 15.60 18.07 -21.28
C GLY A 215 14.80 18.49 -20.06
N GLY A 216 14.34 19.74 -20.00
CA GLY A 216 13.45 20.24 -18.94
C GLY A 216 12.10 19.51 -18.92
N ALA A 217 11.52 19.25 -20.09
CA ALA A 217 10.29 18.47 -20.21
C ALA A 217 10.46 17.03 -19.72
N LEU A 218 11.57 16.37 -20.07
CA LEU A 218 11.89 15.05 -19.50
C LEU A 218 12.14 15.09 -17.98
N GLY A 219 12.71 16.19 -17.48
CA GLY A 219 12.88 16.41 -16.05
C GLY A 219 11.55 16.42 -15.29
N LEU A 220 10.49 16.97 -15.89
CA LEU A 220 9.15 16.94 -15.34
C LEU A 220 8.61 15.49 -15.25
N VAL A 221 8.80 14.68 -16.30
CA VAL A 221 8.39 13.27 -16.29
C VAL A 221 9.14 12.48 -15.19
N LEU A 222 10.46 12.73 -15.04
CA LEU A 222 11.25 12.10 -13.99
C LEU A 222 10.77 12.51 -12.60
N ALA A 223 10.39 13.78 -12.40
CA ALA A 223 9.82 14.26 -11.14
C ALA A 223 8.52 13.53 -10.79
N LEU A 224 7.62 13.30 -11.76
CA LEU A 224 6.42 12.52 -11.58
C LEU A 224 6.71 11.10 -11.07
N VAL A 225 7.66 10.40 -11.70
CA VAL A 225 8.04 9.04 -11.28
C VAL A 225 8.57 9.04 -9.84
N ILE A 226 9.45 9.99 -9.49
CA ILE A 226 10.01 10.10 -8.14
C ILE A 226 8.91 10.36 -7.11
N VAL A 227 7.98 11.27 -7.40
CA VAL A 227 6.86 11.59 -6.50
C VAL A 227 5.92 10.40 -6.35
N TRP A 228 5.61 9.68 -7.42
CA TRP A 228 4.78 8.48 -7.38
C TRP A 228 5.40 7.37 -6.52
N VAL A 229 6.70 7.12 -6.66
CA VAL A 229 7.41 6.16 -5.79
C VAL A 229 7.42 6.66 -4.33
N GLY A 230 7.62 7.96 -4.11
CA GLY A 230 7.51 8.55 -2.77
C GLY A 230 6.14 8.35 -2.12
N PHE A 231 5.07 8.44 -2.91
CA PHE A 231 3.71 8.16 -2.43
C PHE A 231 3.48 6.69 -2.08
N LEU A 232 4.12 5.73 -2.76
CA LEU A 232 4.07 4.33 -2.35
C LEU A 232 4.69 4.14 -0.96
N VAL A 233 5.86 4.77 -0.71
CA VAL A 233 6.50 4.72 0.62
C VAL A 233 5.60 5.36 1.68
N MET A 234 4.96 6.48 1.35
CA MET A 234 4.01 7.15 2.24
C MET A 234 2.80 6.26 2.56
N THR A 235 2.31 5.50 1.57
CA THR A 235 1.19 4.56 1.74
C THR A 235 1.56 3.43 2.71
N LEU A 236 2.76 2.88 2.63
CA LEU A 236 3.24 1.88 3.60
C LEU A 236 3.35 2.43 5.02
N ALA A 237 3.68 3.73 5.15
CA ALA A 237 3.86 4.38 6.43
C ALA A 237 2.56 4.98 7.01
N TYR A 238 1.38 4.69 6.44
CA TYR A 238 0.13 5.38 6.78
C TYR A 238 -0.26 5.24 8.25
N THR A 239 0.05 4.11 8.90
CA THR A 239 -0.23 3.86 10.33
C THR A 239 0.74 4.56 11.28
N THR A 240 1.81 5.15 10.77
CA THR A 240 2.79 5.87 11.59
C THR A 240 2.39 7.34 11.74
N GLY A 241 2.75 7.97 12.88
CA GLY A 241 2.49 9.40 13.08
C GLY A 241 2.98 10.31 11.93
N PRO A 242 4.20 10.11 11.37
CA PRO A 242 4.64 10.83 10.17
C PRO A 242 3.78 10.55 8.94
N GLY A 243 3.36 9.30 8.72
CA GLY A 243 2.50 8.91 7.60
C GLY A 243 1.13 9.59 7.68
N GLU A 244 0.46 9.52 8.81
CA GLU A 244 -0.82 10.19 9.06
C GLU A 244 -0.72 11.71 8.80
N ALA A 245 0.36 12.36 9.28
CA ALA A 245 0.60 13.77 9.02
C ALA A 245 0.72 14.08 7.52
N CYS A 246 1.39 13.21 6.75
CA CYS A 246 1.50 13.33 5.29
C CYS A 246 0.13 13.20 4.60
N PHE A 247 -0.68 12.22 4.99
CA PHE A 247 -2.02 12.04 4.44
C PHE A 247 -2.94 13.20 4.76
N ASN A 248 -2.92 13.73 5.99
CA ASN A 248 -3.65 14.93 6.38
C ASN A 248 -3.26 16.17 5.54
N MET A 249 -1.98 16.29 5.15
CA MET A 249 -1.52 17.37 4.26
C MET A 249 -1.92 17.12 2.81
N MET A 250 -1.91 15.86 2.37
CA MET A 250 -2.32 15.47 1.03
C MET A 250 -3.80 15.77 0.80
N GLU A 251 -4.68 15.43 1.76
CA GLU A 251 -6.11 15.69 1.68
C GLU A 251 -6.47 17.18 1.60
N LYS A 252 -5.67 18.03 2.22
CA LYS A 252 -5.82 19.49 2.20
C LYS A 252 -5.33 20.14 0.89
N SER A 253 -4.66 19.38 0.01
CA SER A 253 -4.09 19.89 -1.24
C SER A 253 -4.69 19.20 -2.46
N GLN A 254 -5.41 19.93 -3.30
CA GLN A 254 -5.95 19.40 -4.55
C GLN A 254 -4.85 18.85 -5.47
N VAL A 255 -3.68 19.49 -5.50
CA VAL A 255 -2.54 19.06 -6.33
C VAL A 255 -1.99 17.73 -5.84
N LEU A 256 -1.74 17.58 -4.53
CA LEU A 256 -1.22 16.34 -3.98
C LEU A 256 -2.20 15.19 -4.15
N ARG A 257 -3.50 15.41 -3.90
CA ARG A 257 -4.57 14.43 -4.14
C ARG A 257 -4.62 14.00 -5.60
N PHE A 258 -4.57 14.95 -6.53
CA PHE A 258 -4.55 14.63 -7.95
C PHE A 258 -3.36 13.75 -8.31
N LEU A 259 -2.15 14.11 -7.87
CA LEU A 259 -0.93 13.33 -8.12
C LEU A 259 -0.98 11.94 -7.48
N TYR A 260 -1.55 11.81 -6.30
CA TYR A 260 -1.70 10.53 -5.60
C TYR A 260 -2.71 9.62 -6.32
N ASN A 261 -3.91 10.12 -6.62
CA ASN A 261 -4.99 9.36 -7.23
C ASN A 261 -4.70 8.97 -8.70
N THR A 262 -3.86 9.74 -9.39
CA THR A 262 -3.41 9.42 -10.75
C THR A 262 -2.12 8.62 -10.80
N ASN A 263 -1.62 8.11 -9.65
CA ASN A 263 -0.42 7.31 -9.58
C ASN A 263 -0.62 5.94 -10.24
N PRO A 264 -0.04 5.70 -11.43
CA PRO A 264 -0.27 4.44 -12.16
C PRO A 264 0.38 3.24 -11.45
N LEU A 265 1.42 3.47 -10.64
CA LEU A 265 2.07 2.43 -9.86
C LEU A 265 1.13 1.94 -8.75
N LEU A 266 0.48 2.88 -8.05
CA LEU A 266 -0.46 2.57 -6.99
C LEU A 266 -1.71 1.85 -7.56
N ILE A 267 -2.29 2.39 -8.64
CA ILE A 267 -3.47 1.81 -9.31
C ILE A 267 -3.19 0.36 -9.74
N ARG A 268 -2.00 0.08 -10.29
CA ARG A 268 -1.63 -1.27 -10.72
C ARG A 268 -1.41 -2.23 -9.54
N LEU A 269 -0.88 -1.75 -8.42
CA LEU A 269 -0.61 -2.58 -7.24
C LEU A 269 -1.87 -2.90 -6.45
N LEU A 270 -2.92 -2.07 -6.57
CA LEU A 270 -4.21 -2.26 -5.93
C LEU A 270 -5.22 -2.99 -6.82
N GLY A 271 -4.99 -3.04 -8.15
CA GLY A 271 -5.81 -3.79 -9.08
C GLY A 271 -5.53 -5.29 -8.96
N PHE A 272 -6.58 -6.04 -8.67
CA PHE A 272 -6.61 -7.50 -8.78
C PHE A 272 -6.78 -7.90 -10.23
#